data_d5e75e75b0f2b06d79059a06303819ce
#
_entry.id   d5e75e75b0f2b06d79059a06303819ce
#
_cell.length_a   1.000
_cell.length_b   1.000
_cell.length_c   1.000
_cell.angle_alpha   90.00
_cell.angle_beta   90.00
_cell.angle_gamma   90.00
#
_symmetry.space_group_name_H-M   'P 1'
#
loop_
_entity.id
_entity.type
_entity.pdbx_description
1 polymer ?
#
loop_
_entity_poly.entity_id
_entity_poly.type
_entity_poly.pdbx_seq_one_letter_code
_entity_poly.pdbx_strand_id
1 'polypeptide(L)'
;MAFVDQTPVRVLVVDDSEVFRNVMCAVVAAAPGFEVVGDASSGREALALIDVLDPHLLLLDLYMPELDGLATALDIRRKHPDVVVLLLTAARRAHVADKWLRVEDKRDLSPQWLADFWRRHGLPRH
;
A
#
# COMPACT_ATOMS: atom_id res chain seq x y z
N MET A 1 16.06 28.35 9.79
CA MET A 1 15.71 27.40 8.72
C MET A 1 14.96 26.22 9.33
N ALA A 2 13.78 25.94 8.85
CA ALA A 2 13.01 24.81 9.36
C ALA A 2 13.54 23.50 8.75
N PHE A 3 13.70 22.50 9.58
CA PHE A 3 13.99 21.16 9.08
C PHE A 3 12.73 20.53 8.54
N VAL A 4 12.78 20.10 7.30
CA VAL A 4 11.72 19.31 6.71
C VAL A 4 12.10 17.84 6.90
N ASP A 5 11.15 17.02 7.34
CA ASP A 5 11.39 15.61 7.46
C ASP A 5 11.64 15.02 6.06
N GLN A 6 12.86 14.57 5.84
CA GLN A 6 13.29 13.97 4.58
C GLN A 6 13.16 12.45 4.58
N THR A 7 12.61 11.88 5.66
CA THR A 7 12.43 10.43 5.76
C THR A 7 11.48 9.94 4.69
N PRO A 8 11.89 8.98 3.85
CA PRO A 8 11.01 8.44 2.82
C PRO A 8 9.78 7.77 3.41
N VAL A 9 8.69 7.81 2.67
CA VAL A 9 7.52 7.00 2.96
C VAL A 9 7.87 5.55 2.63
N ARG A 10 7.79 4.68 3.61
CA ARG A 10 8.17 3.27 3.49
C ARG A 10 6.96 2.48 3.01
N VAL A 11 7.10 1.80 1.89
CA VAL A 11 5.99 1.13 1.22
C VAL A 11 6.23 -0.38 1.14
N LEU A 12 5.24 -1.14 1.56
CA LEU A 12 5.18 -2.59 1.35
C LEU A 12 4.19 -2.86 0.23
N VAL A 13 4.64 -3.58 -0.80
CA VAL A 13 3.83 -3.92 -1.97
C VAL A 13 3.38 -5.37 -1.87
N VAL A 14 2.07 -5.61 -1.99
CA VAL A 14 1.50 -6.96 -1.87
C VAL A 14 0.62 -7.26 -3.08
N ASP A 15 1.02 -8.24 -3.87
CA ASP A 15 0.28 -8.70 -5.04
C ASP A 15 0.75 -10.12 -5.37
N ASP A 16 -0.18 -11.03 -5.64
CA ASP A 16 0.17 -12.40 -6.02
C ASP A 16 0.73 -12.50 -7.44
N SER A 17 0.47 -11.50 -8.27
CA SER A 17 1.03 -11.42 -9.62
C SER A 17 2.42 -10.80 -9.57
N GLU A 18 3.44 -11.55 -9.97
CA GLU A 18 4.81 -11.04 -10.04
C GLU A 18 4.91 -9.84 -10.96
N VAL A 19 4.20 -9.87 -12.08
CA VAL A 19 4.21 -8.77 -13.05
C VAL A 19 3.68 -7.48 -12.43
N PHE A 20 2.51 -7.53 -11.80
CA PHE A 20 1.94 -6.35 -11.16
C PHE A 20 2.75 -5.91 -9.95
N ARG A 21 3.30 -6.86 -9.18
CA ARG A 21 4.15 -6.53 -8.04
C ARG A 21 5.38 -5.75 -8.50
N ASN A 22 6.00 -6.18 -9.59
CA ASN A 22 7.15 -5.48 -10.16
C ASN A 22 6.78 -4.09 -10.68
N VAL A 23 5.62 -3.95 -11.33
CA VAL A 23 5.13 -2.66 -11.80
C VAL A 23 4.90 -1.70 -10.63
N MET A 24 4.23 -2.16 -9.58
CA MET A 24 3.98 -1.33 -8.40
C MET A 24 5.27 -0.91 -7.72
N CYS A 25 6.22 -1.82 -7.59
CA CYS A 25 7.53 -1.48 -7.02
C CYS A 25 8.25 -0.44 -7.86
N ALA A 26 8.18 -0.53 -9.18
CA ALA A 26 8.81 0.45 -10.07
C ALA A 26 8.14 1.82 -9.93
N VAL A 27 6.82 1.87 -9.82
CA VAL A 27 6.08 3.12 -9.62
C VAL A 27 6.51 3.78 -8.31
N VAL A 28 6.55 3.02 -7.23
CA VAL A 28 6.96 3.53 -5.92
C VAL A 28 8.40 4.06 -5.97
N ALA A 29 9.30 3.29 -6.57
CA ALA A 29 10.70 3.68 -6.67
C ALA A 29 10.89 4.96 -7.49
N ALA A 30 10.01 5.22 -8.46
CA ALA A 30 10.06 6.44 -9.26
C ALA A 30 9.37 7.64 -8.60
N ALA A 31 8.64 7.44 -7.53
CA ALA A 31 7.94 8.52 -6.83
C ALA A 31 8.89 9.18 -5.82
N PRO A 32 9.16 10.50 -5.96
CA PRO A 32 10.05 11.18 -5.02
C PRO A 32 9.51 11.10 -3.58
N GLY A 33 10.39 10.77 -2.66
CA GLY A 33 10.04 10.68 -1.24
C GLY A 33 9.43 9.36 -0.82
N PHE A 34 9.44 8.34 -1.70
CA PHE A 34 8.94 7.01 -1.40
C PHE A 34 10.03 5.97 -1.59
N GLU A 35 9.97 4.90 -0.82
CA GLU A 35 10.86 3.75 -1.03
C GLU A 35 10.11 2.45 -0.80
N VAL A 36 10.42 1.43 -1.59
CA VAL A 36 9.93 0.08 -1.36
C VAL A 36 10.79 -0.56 -0.30
N VAL A 37 10.17 -0.95 0.82
CA VAL A 37 10.90 -1.63 1.90
C VAL A 37 10.76 -3.14 1.82
N GLY A 38 9.83 -3.61 1.01
CA GLY A 38 9.64 -5.03 0.79
C GLY A 38 8.46 -5.29 -0.13
N ASP A 39 8.33 -6.52 -0.56
CA ASP A 39 7.17 -6.97 -1.31
C ASP A 39 6.75 -8.36 -0.84
N ALA A 40 5.49 -8.69 -1.05
CA ALA A 40 4.90 -9.95 -0.63
C ALA A 40 3.96 -10.46 -1.72
N SER A 41 3.87 -11.78 -1.83
CA SER A 41 3.00 -12.44 -2.81
C SER A 41 1.68 -12.93 -2.20
N SER A 42 1.47 -12.76 -0.91
CA SER A 42 0.26 -13.19 -0.22
C SER A 42 -0.01 -12.31 0.99
N GLY A 43 -1.25 -12.36 1.47
CA GLY A 43 -1.63 -11.65 2.69
C GLY A 43 -0.90 -12.18 3.92
N ARG A 44 -0.68 -13.49 3.98
CA ARG A 44 0.05 -14.09 5.09
C ARG A 44 1.48 -13.58 5.17
N GLU A 45 2.18 -13.54 4.03
CA GLU A 45 3.53 -13.01 3.96
C GLU A 45 3.55 -11.53 4.34
N ALA A 46 2.56 -10.76 3.88
CA ALA A 46 2.44 -9.34 4.22
C ALA A 46 2.30 -9.13 5.73
N LEU A 47 1.44 -9.90 6.38
CA LEU A 47 1.24 -9.78 7.83
C LEU A 47 2.54 -10.05 8.60
N ALA A 48 3.33 -11.04 8.15
CA ALA A 48 4.62 -11.33 8.76
C ALA A 48 5.62 -10.19 8.56
N LEU A 49 5.63 -9.58 7.37
CA LEU A 49 6.58 -8.53 7.03
C LEU A 49 6.27 -7.18 7.69
N ILE A 50 5.00 -6.88 7.95
CA ILE A 50 4.62 -5.62 8.57
C ILE A 50 5.31 -5.43 9.93
N ASP A 51 5.36 -6.48 10.73
CA ASP A 51 5.97 -6.41 12.06
C ASP A 51 7.48 -6.15 11.99
N VAL A 52 8.12 -6.62 10.93
CA VAL A 52 9.58 -6.49 10.76
C VAL A 52 9.94 -5.19 10.07
N LEU A 53 9.18 -4.81 9.04
CA LEU A 53 9.53 -3.68 8.17
C LEU A 53 8.93 -2.36 8.61
N ASP A 54 7.87 -2.39 9.39
CA ASP A 54 7.17 -1.20 9.89
C ASP A 54 6.88 -0.18 8.78
N PRO A 55 6.11 -0.56 7.75
CA PRO A 55 5.82 0.34 6.64
C PRO A 55 4.84 1.44 7.03
N HIS A 56 4.92 2.58 6.34
CA HIS A 56 3.93 3.65 6.48
C HIS A 56 2.72 3.39 5.59
N LEU A 57 2.93 2.80 4.43
CA LEU A 57 1.93 2.58 3.39
C LEU A 57 2.00 1.15 2.89
N LEU A 58 0.84 0.54 2.75
CA LEU A 58 0.69 -0.78 2.16
C LEU A 58 -0.11 -0.65 0.87
N LEU A 59 0.45 -1.09 -0.25
CA LEU A 59 -0.26 -1.24 -1.51
C LEU A 59 -0.64 -2.71 -1.64
N LEU A 60 -1.93 -3.00 -1.65
CA LEU A 60 -2.44 -4.36 -1.48
C LEU A 60 -3.44 -4.69 -2.57
N ASP A 61 -3.18 -5.78 -3.31
CA ASP A 61 -4.14 -6.30 -4.26
C ASP A 61 -5.41 -6.75 -3.54
N LEU A 62 -6.56 -6.29 -4.03
CA LEU A 62 -7.85 -6.64 -3.44
C LEU A 62 -8.18 -8.13 -3.59
N TYR A 63 -7.76 -8.74 -4.70
CA TYR A 63 -8.06 -10.13 -5.00
C TYR A 63 -6.80 -10.99 -5.02
N MET A 64 -6.64 -11.81 -3.98
CA MET A 64 -5.55 -12.77 -3.85
C MET A 64 -6.11 -14.15 -3.50
N PRO A 65 -5.49 -15.25 -4.03
CA PRO A 65 -6.09 -16.59 -3.93
C PRO A 65 -6.26 -17.13 -2.51
N GLU A 66 -5.27 -16.93 -1.65
CA GLU A 66 -5.26 -17.61 -0.34
C GLU A 66 -5.94 -16.81 0.76
N LEU A 67 -5.78 -15.51 0.72
CA LEU A 67 -6.36 -14.61 1.70
C LEU A 67 -6.73 -13.36 0.92
N ASP A 68 -8.02 -13.09 0.79
CA ASP A 68 -8.41 -11.95 -0.02
C ASP A 68 -7.88 -10.63 0.56
N GLY A 69 -7.67 -9.66 -0.34
CA GLY A 69 -7.07 -8.39 0.04
C GLY A 69 -7.91 -7.64 1.07
N LEU A 70 -9.23 -7.75 1.00
CA LEU A 70 -10.11 -7.09 1.96
C LEU A 70 -9.93 -7.65 3.36
N ALA A 71 -9.92 -8.99 3.51
CA ALA A 71 -9.71 -9.61 4.81
C ALA A 71 -8.35 -9.23 5.40
N THR A 72 -7.31 -9.23 4.57
CA THR A 72 -5.97 -8.82 4.97
C THR A 72 -5.97 -7.36 5.42
N ALA A 73 -6.60 -6.47 4.65
CA ALA A 73 -6.66 -5.04 4.97
C ALA A 73 -7.37 -4.78 6.30
N LEU A 74 -8.47 -5.47 6.56
CA LEU A 74 -9.20 -5.33 7.81
C LEU A 74 -8.39 -5.81 9.01
N ASP A 75 -7.66 -6.90 8.85
CA ASP A 75 -6.79 -7.42 9.90
C ASP A 75 -5.64 -6.45 10.21
N ILE A 76 -5.04 -5.88 9.17
CA ILE A 76 -3.99 -4.89 9.32
C ILE A 76 -4.52 -3.63 10.00
N ARG A 77 -5.68 -3.14 9.59
CA ARG A 77 -6.31 -1.98 10.22
C ARG A 77 -6.49 -2.18 11.73
N ARG A 78 -6.89 -3.38 12.12
CA ARG A 78 -7.12 -3.69 13.53
C ARG A 78 -5.81 -3.74 14.32
N LYS A 79 -4.79 -4.38 13.76
CA LYS A 79 -3.52 -4.63 14.45
C LYS A 79 -2.52 -3.49 14.31
N HIS A 80 -2.58 -2.76 13.20
CA HIS A 80 -1.62 -1.72 12.86
C HIS A 80 -2.36 -0.45 12.38
N PRO A 81 -3.04 0.26 13.29
CA PRO A 81 -3.90 1.39 12.89
C PRO A 81 -3.12 2.57 12.28
N ASP A 82 -1.81 2.62 12.48
CA ASP A 82 -0.97 3.70 11.92
C ASP A 82 -0.52 3.42 10.49
N VAL A 83 -0.74 2.22 9.97
CA VAL A 83 -0.41 1.89 8.59
C VAL A 83 -1.55 2.32 7.67
N VAL A 84 -1.23 3.10 6.65
CA VAL A 84 -2.20 3.47 5.62
C VAL A 84 -2.30 2.32 4.63
N VAL A 85 -3.50 1.79 4.43
CA VAL A 85 -3.75 0.69 3.51
C VAL A 85 -4.48 1.20 2.28
N LEU A 86 -3.89 0.99 1.11
CA LEU A 86 -4.50 1.29 -0.17
C LEU A 86 -4.74 -0.02 -0.91
N LEU A 87 -6.01 -0.35 -1.10
CA LEU A 87 -6.41 -1.52 -1.89
C LEU A 87 -6.43 -1.17 -3.37
N LEU A 88 -5.83 -2.03 -4.18
CA LEU A 88 -5.78 -1.86 -5.62
C LEU A 88 -6.52 -3.01 -6.30
N THR A 89 -7.21 -2.71 -7.38
CA THR A 89 -7.93 -3.72 -8.14
C THR A 89 -7.78 -3.49 -9.63
N ALA A 90 -7.67 -4.59 -10.40
CA ALA A 90 -7.73 -4.55 -11.85
C ALA A 90 -9.17 -4.59 -12.35
N ALA A 91 -10.12 -4.94 -11.49
CA ALA A 91 -11.53 -4.99 -11.83
C ALA A 91 -12.14 -3.60 -11.71
N ARG A 92 -13.12 -3.30 -12.58
CA ARG A 92 -13.85 -2.04 -12.48
C ARG A 92 -14.62 -2.00 -11.16
N ARG A 93 -14.25 -1.07 -10.30
CA ARG A 93 -14.96 -0.71 -9.08
C ARG A 93 -15.50 -1.89 -8.25
N ALA A 94 -14.63 -2.50 -7.50
CA ALA A 94 -15.09 -3.31 -6.39
C ALA A 94 -15.78 -2.39 -5.38
N HIS A 95 -17.00 -2.73 -5.03
CA HIS A 95 -17.70 -2.01 -3.98
C HIS A 95 -17.24 -2.57 -2.64
N VAL A 96 -16.46 -1.78 -1.91
CA VAL A 96 -16.02 -2.15 -0.57
C VAL A 96 -16.85 -1.34 0.41
N ALA A 97 -17.55 -2.03 1.29
CA ALA A 97 -18.49 -1.40 2.21
C ALA A 97 -17.83 -0.72 3.41
N ASP A 98 -16.52 -0.81 3.54
CA ASP A 98 -15.81 -0.22 4.67
C ASP A 98 -15.32 1.18 4.31
N LYS A 99 -15.83 2.18 5.02
CA LYS A 99 -15.49 3.57 4.79
C LYS A 99 -14.05 3.94 5.18
N TRP A 100 -13.36 3.06 5.91
CA TRP A 100 -11.99 3.29 6.36
C TRP A 100 -10.95 2.77 5.37
N LEU A 101 -11.38 2.03 4.36
CA LEU A 101 -10.50 1.46 3.36
C LEU A 101 -10.68 2.19 2.04
N ARG A 102 -9.57 2.40 1.34
CA ARG A 102 -9.58 3.00 0.03
C ARG A 102 -9.30 1.93 -1.01
N VAL A 103 -10.12 1.93 -2.07
CA VAL A 103 -9.95 1.02 -3.20
C VAL A 103 -9.77 1.86 -4.46
N GLU A 104 -8.69 1.61 -5.17
CA GLU A 104 -8.36 2.31 -6.40
C GLU A 104 -8.05 1.32 -7.52
N ASP A 105 -8.15 1.79 -8.75
CA ASP A 105 -7.84 0.98 -9.92
C ASP A 105 -6.32 0.92 -10.10
N LYS A 106 -5.79 -0.29 -10.32
CA LYS A 106 -4.35 -0.50 -10.58
C LYS A 106 -3.84 0.36 -11.75
N ARG A 107 -4.70 0.63 -12.73
CA ARG A 107 -4.33 1.40 -13.93
C ARG A 107 -4.06 2.87 -13.65
N ASP A 108 -4.59 3.39 -12.54
CA ASP A 108 -4.41 4.80 -12.17
C ASP A 108 -3.11 5.05 -11.44
N LEU A 109 -2.45 3.99 -10.99
CA LEU A 109 -1.24 4.11 -10.20
C LEU A 109 -0.07 4.63 -11.04
N SER A 110 0.46 5.77 -10.65
CA SER A 110 1.65 6.38 -11.21
C SER A 110 2.43 7.07 -10.09
N PRO A 111 3.70 7.46 -10.32
CA PRO A 111 4.44 8.20 -9.30
C PRO A 111 3.73 9.48 -8.86
N GLN A 112 3.15 10.23 -9.81
CA GLN A 112 2.43 11.46 -9.49
C GLN A 112 1.14 11.18 -8.73
N TRP A 113 0.40 10.15 -9.15
CA TRP A 113 -0.82 9.75 -8.47
C TRP A 113 -0.53 9.36 -7.02
N LEU A 114 0.55 8.60 -6.81
CA LEU A 114 0.94 8.15 -5.48
C LEU A 114 1.32 9.34 -4.58
N ALA A 115 2.07 10.30 -5.11
CA ALA A 115 2.44 11.50 -4.37
C ALA A 115 1.19 12.30 -3.97
N ASP A 116 0.23 12.46 -4.88
CA ASP A 116 -1.02 13.17 -4.61
C ASP A 116 -1.88 12.44 -3.57
N PHE A 117 -1.95 11.12 -3.68
CA PHE A 117 -2.66 10.29 -2.70
C PHE A 117 -2.08 10.47 -1.30
N TRP A 118 -0.77 10.36 -1.17
CA TRP A 118 -0.11 10.47 0.12
C TRP A 118 -0.28 11.84 0.75
N ARG A 119 -0.23 12.88 -0.04
CA ARG A 119 -0.44 14.25 0.43
C ARG A 119 -1.83 14.43 1.04
N ARG A 120 -2.84 13.77 0.48
CA ARG A 120 -4.23 13.87 0.95
C ARG A 120 -4.55 12.93 2.11
N HIS A 121 -3.98 11.74 2.11
CA HIS A 121 -4.43 10.64 2.98
C HIS A 121 -3.34 10.04 3.84
N GLY A 122 -2.10 10.45 3.66
CA GLY A 122 -1.00 9.96 4.47
C GLY A 122 -1.11 10.45 5.90
N LEU A 123 -0.62 9.62 6.82
CA LEU A 123 -0.59 9.99 8.23
C LEU A 123 0.59 10.93 8.51
N PRO A 124 0.46 11.85 9.46
CA PRO A 124 1.59 12.65 9.90
C PRO A 124 2.72 11.73 10.39
N ARG A 125 3.94 12.05 10.00
CA ARG A 125 5.13 11.32 10.42
C ARG A 125 5.95 12.22 11.33
N HIS A 126 6.11 11.77 12.54
CA HIS A 126 6.84 12.53 13.55
C HIS A 126 8.05 11.78 14.02
#